data_6a3482c25c02d31046deeb4ba75d4e20
#
_entry.id   6a3482c25c02d31046deeb4ba75d4e20
#
_cell.length_a   1.000
_cell.length_b   1.000
_cell.length_c   1.000
_cell.angle_alpha   90.00
_cell.angle_beta   90.00
_cell.angle_gamma   90.00
#
_symmetry.space_group_name_H-M   'P 1'
#
loop_
_entity.id
_entity.type
_entity.pdbx_description
1 polymer ?
#
loop_
_entity_poly.entity_id
_entity_poly.type
_entity_poly.pdbx_seq_one_letter_code
_entity_poly.pdbx_strand_id
1 'polypeptide(L)'
;MKTHLHKVKRIIDYTDKSKYDFVLNQSERSQPIPQHYYTEFIKSLTHEDFSYYPNTKNFKEKICNFYNVKPKNLFLSDGSDIGIKAIFETFTTCGNIVTSEPSFPMYQVYASLYNCQYKGIHYDVDLLELSIDRILEFVDDDTDLIILANPNSPIGDYKTFKEIKPLLDTGKMVLIDEAYVEFSKNESFIKYIDDYPNLIVTRTFSKGFGAAGCRVGMTFAHKDTIEPISKFRQMYEITGVSLKYCEFLLNNHHLVDTYIKEVVEEKKKVVSMLKNYEVIDSQCNWIHFNNQDDNKKTKEIFEKHKVLVKYCKVHPYGFRKNWCRMTIQPKLSEQEFFKELING
;
A
#
# COMPACT_ATOMS: atom_id res chain seq x y z
N MET A 1 7.14 32.68 1.42
CA MET A 1 7.09 31.27 0.97
C MET A 1 8.02 30.45 1.84
N LYS A 2 7.61 29.25 2.30
CA LYS A 2 8.50 28.38 3.08
C LYS A 2 9.67 27.93 2.21
N THR A 3 10.91 28.25 2.61
CA THR A 3 12.11 28.10 1.76
C THR A 3 12.47 26.66 1.41
N HIS A 4 12.05 25.68 2.24
CA HIS A 4 12.32 24.26 1.99
C HIS A 4 11.43 23.64 0.89
N LEU A 5 10.29 24.26 0.52
CA LEU A 5 9.36 23.68 -0.46
C LEU A 5 9.97 23.49 -1.85
N HIS A 6 10.98 24.27 -2.22
CA HIS A 6 11.69 24.09 -3.50
C HIS A 6 12.50 22.77 -3.57
N LYS A 7 12.77 22.14 -2.42
CA LYS A 7 13.45 20.84 -2.34
C LYS A 7 12.51 19.65 -2.52
N VAL A 8 11.19 19.88 -2.41
CA VAL A 8 10.19 18.81 -2.49
C VAL A 8 10.07 18.31 -3.93
N LYS A 9 10.46 17.06 -4.16
CA LYS A 9 10.31 16.39 -5.46
C LYS A 9 9.07 15.51 -5.43
N ARG A 10 8.02 15.90 -6.16
CA ARG A 10 6.79 15.11 -6.30
C ARG A 10 7.00 13.99 -7.33
N ILE A 11 6.46 12.82 -7.01
CA ILE A 11 6.33 11.75 -7.99
C ILE A 11 5.09 12.03 -8.82
N ILE A 12 5.27 12.03 -10.13
CA ILE A 12 4.20 12.28 -11.10
C ILE A 12 4.12 11.06 -12.00
N ASP A 13 2.95 10.46 -12.10
CA ASP A 13 2.66 9.38 -13.03
C ASP A 13 1.42 9.75 -13.85
N TYR A 14 1.65 10.02 -15.14
CA TYR A 14 0.62 10.31 -16.13
C TYR A 14 0.51 9.20 -17.17
N THR A 15 0.83 7.96 -16.79
CA THR A 15 0.72 6.83 -17.72
C THR A 15 -0.71 6.66 -18.20
N ASP A 16 -0.90 6.79 -19.51
CA ASP A 16 -2.17 6.50 -20.17
C ASP A 16 -2.38 4.98 -20.22
N LYS A 17 -3.13 4.48 -19.25
CA LYS A 17 -3.40 3.04 -19.09
C LYS A 17 -4.27 2.47 -20.22
N SER A 18 -5.01 3.31 -20.95
CA SER A 18 -5.87 2.87 -22.05
C SER A 18 -5.12 2.25 -23.24
N LYS A 19 -3.82 2.47 -23.31
CA LYS A 19 -2.90 1.92 -24.34
C LYS A 19 -2.48 0.47 -24.10
N TYR A 20 -2.80 -0.07 -22.92
CA TYR A 20 -2.34 -1.37 -22.47
C TYR A 20 -3.50 -2.34 -22.27
N ASP A 21 -3.30 -3.58 -22.70
CA ASP A 21 -4.27 -4.65 -22.50
C ASP A 21 -4.13 -5.25 -21.09
N PHE A 22 -2.92 -5.17 -20.51
CA PHE A 22 -2.62 -5.63 -19.15
C PHE A 22 -1.91 -4.54 -18.36
N VAL A 23 -2.56 -4.02 -17.29
CA VAL A 23 -2.01 -2.99 -16.41
C VAL A 23 -1.53 -3.64 -15.11
N LEU A 24 -0.21 -3.90 -15.00
CA LEU A 24 0.40 -4.67 -13.92
C LEU A 24 1.50 -3.90 -13.17
N ASN A 25 1.50 -2.55 -13.22
CA ASN A 25 2.57 -1.71 -12.72
C ASN A 25 2.36 -1.11 -11.32
N GLN A 26 1.12 -0.97 -10.84
CA GLN A 26 0.77 -0.20 -9.63
C GLN A 26 0.07 -1.03 -8.54
N SER A 27 0.10 -2.35 -8.65
CA SER A 27 -0.53 -3.25 -7.66
C SER A 27 -2.04 -2.98 -7.47
N GLU A 28 -2.72 -2.56 -8.53
CA GLU A 28 -4.16 -2.37 -8.59
C GLU A 28 -4.86 -3.67 -9.01
N ARG A 29 -6.14 -3.79 -8.68
CA ARG A 29 -6.99 -4.82 -9.26
C ARG A 29 -7.40 -4.38 -10.67
N SER A 30 -6.89 -5.04 -11.71
CA SER A 30 -7.29 -4.80 -13.10
C SER A 30 -8.47 -5.67 -13.54
N GLN A 31 -8.71 -6.79 -12.83
CA GLN A 31 -9.83 -7.67 -13.10
C GLN A 31 -11.12 -7.12 -12.50
N PRO A 32 -12.19 -6.95 -13.29
CA PRO A 32 -13.48 -6.46 -12.78
C PRO A 32 -14.11 -7.46 -11.79
N ILE A 33 -14.98 -6.96 -10.92
CA ILE A 33 -15.88 -7.82 -10.15
C ILE A 33 -16.90 -8.49 -11.13
N PRO A 34 -17.49 -9.64 -10.76
CA PRO A 34 -18.47 -10.29 -11.64
C PRO A 34 -19.59 -9.33 -12.07
N GLN A 35 -19.97 -9.40 -13.34
CA GLN A 35 -20.85 -8.42 -13.99
C GLN A 35 -22.20 -8.19 -13.27
N HIS A 36 -22.77 -9.23 -12.68
CA HIS A 36 -24.05 -9.09 -11.96
C HIS A 36 -23.90 -8.24 -10.70
N TYR A 37 -22.80 -8.37 -9.91
CA TYR A 37 -22.51 -7.51 -8.76
C TYR A 37 -22.23 -6.06 -9.18
N TYR A 38 -21.51 -5.88 -10.28
CA TYR A 38 -21.31 -4.54 -10.83
C TYR A 38 -22.63 -3.89 -11.22
N THR A 39 -23.53 -4.64 -11.89
CA THR A 39 -24.85 -4.18 -12.28
C THR A 39 -25.73 -3.86 -11.07
N GLU A 40 -25.68 -4.69 -10.02
CA GLU A 40 -26.38 -4.45 -8.75
C GLU A 40 -25.90 -3.15 -8.10
N PHE A 41 -24.59 -2.96 -7.99
CA PHE A 41 -24.02 -1.73 -7.47
C PHE A 41 -24.48 -0.50 -8.25
N ILE A 42 -24.38 -0.51 -9.58
CA ILE A 42 -24.79 0.64 -10.42
C ILE A 42 -26.28 0.96 -10.23
N LYS A 43 -27.14 -0.05 -10.17
CA LYS A 43 -28.58 0.13 -9.92
C LYS A 43 -28.90 0.66 -8.51
N SER A 44 -27.99 0.49 -7.56
CA SER A 44 -28.16 0.98 -6.18
C SER A 44 -27.85 2.47 -6.04
N LEU A 45 -27.20 3.09 -7.03
CA LEU A 45 -26.84 4.50 -7.00
C LEU A 45 -28.08 5.38 -7.21
N THR A 46 -28.15 6.46 -6.45
CA THR A 46 -29.24 7.43 -6.48
C THR A 46 -28.69 8.84 -6.77
N HIS A 47 -29.58 9.79 -7.05
CA HIS A 47 -29.19 11.19 -7.23
C HIS A 47 -28.43 11.76 -6.03
N GLU A 48 -28.80 11.37 -4.82
CA GLU A 48 -28.18 11.85 -3.58
C GLU A 48 -26.70 11.46 -3.47
N ASP A 49 -26.32 10.29 -3.99
CA ASP A 49 -24.92 9.83 -3.97
C ASP A 49 -23.96 10.76 -4.75
N PHE A 50 -24.51 11.55 -5.68
CA PHE A 50 -23.78 12.52 -6.50
C PHE A 50 -23.93 13.95 -6.03
N SER A 51 -25.09 14.32 -5.47
CA SER A 51 -25.50 15.71 -5.30
C SER A 51 -25.43 16.20 -3.86
N TYR A 52 -25.46 15.29 -2.88
CA TYR A 52 -25.41 15.66 -1.47
C TYR A 52 -24.03 15.43 -0.87
N TYR A 53 -23.70 16.25 0.12
CA TYR A 53 -22.50 15.98 0.92
C TYR A 53 -22.65 14.65 1.66
N PRO A 54 -21.65 13.75 1.57
CA PRO A 54 -21.76 12.42 2.14
C PRO A 54 -21.74 12.41 3.67
N ASN A 55 -22.53 11.50 4.26
CA ASN A 55 -22.49 11.21 5.68
C ASN A 55 -21.65 9.95 5.92
N THR A 56 -20.47 10.12 6.49
CA THR A 56 -19.52 9.02 6.74
C THR A 56 -19.85 8.20 8.00
N LYS A 57 -20.86 8.57 8.81
CA LYS A 57 -21.13 7.95 10.12
C LYS A 57 -21.39 6.44 10.01
N ASN A 58 -22.39 6.06 9.19
CA ASN A 58 -22.76 4.65 9.02
C ASN A 58 -21.61 3.81 8.43
N PHE A 59 -20.91 4.37 7.46
CA PHE A 59 -19.74 3.72 6.87
C PHE A 59 -18.62 3.51 7.90
N LYS A 60 -18.36 4.53 8.75
CA LYS A 60 -17.40 4.43 9.85
C LYS A 60 -17.78 3.32 10.85
N GLU A 61 -19.06 3.24 11.22
CA GLU A 61 -19.58 2.18 12.09
C GLU A 61 -19.38 0.78 11.47
N LYS A 62 -19.64 0.61 10.17
CA LYS A 62 -19.42 -0.66 9.45
C LYS A 62 -17.96 -1.07 9.46
N ILE A 63 -17.03 -0.14 9.17
CA ILE A 63 -15.59 -0.40 9.26
C ILE A 63 -15.21 -0.80 10.69
N CYS A 64 -15.70 -0.09 11.68
CA CYS A 64 -15.40 -0.40 13.08
C CYS A 64 -15.88 -1.80 13.48
N ASN A 65 -17.08 -2.19 13.05
CA ASN A 65 -17.58 -3.55 13.27
C ASN A 65 -16.74 -4.59 12.53
N PHE A 66 -16.35 -4.30 11.30
CA PHE A 66 -15.53 -5.21 10.48
C PHE A 66 -14.15 -5.48 11.09
N TYR A 67 -13.49 -4.45 11.62
CA TYR A 67 -12.17 -4.57 12.24
C TYR A 67 -12.22 -4.77 13.77
N ASN A 68 -13.40 -4.87 14.35
CA ASN A 68 -13.62 -4.99 15.81
C ASN A 68 -12.93 -3.88 16.61
N VAL A 69 -13.09 -2.63 16.18
CA VAL A 69 -12.55 -1.45 16.86
C VAL A 69 -13.67 -0.45 17.21
N LYS A 70 -13.39 0.52 18.08
CA LYS A 70 -14.36 1.57 18.43
C LYS A 70 -14.27 2.73 17.43
N PRO A 71 -15.38 3.46 17.15
CA PRO A 71 -15.35 4.62 16.24
C PRO A 71 -14.30 5.69 16.57
N LYS A 72 -13.96 5.84 17.85
CA LYS A 72 -12.92 6.76 18.31
C LYS A 72 -11.50 6.33 18.00
N ASN A 73 -11.30 5.08 17.57
CA ASN A 73 -10.01 4.51 17.15
C ASN A 73 -9.78 4.59 15.62
N LEU A 74 -10.71 5.22 14.87
CA LEU A 74 -10.67 5.27 13.41
C LEU A 74 -10.73 6.70 12.89
N PHE A 75 -9.79 7.05 12.01
CA PHE A 75 -9.81 8.22 11.14
C PHE A 75 -9.92 7.78 9.68
N LEU A 76 -10.87 8.35 8.93
CA LEU A 76 -11.06 8.13 7.49
C LEU A 76 -10.38 9.23 6.69
N SER A 77 -9.87 8.91 5.50
CA SER A 77 -9.17 9.86 4.63
C SER A 77 -9.34 9.51 3.15
N ASP A 78 -9.05 10.47 2.27
CA ASP A 78 -8.98 10.29 0.82
C ASP A 78 -7.74 9.45 0.43
N GLY A 79 -7.85 8.14 0.62
CA GLY A 79 -6.76 7.16 0.56
C GLY A 79 -5.85 7.20 1.79
N SER A 80 -5.12 6.09 2.03
CA SER A 80 -4.14 6.02 3.14
C SER A 80 -3.03 7.07 3.03
N ASP A 81 -2.72 7.53 1.82
CA ASP A 81 -1.73 8.57 1.54
C ASP A 81 -2.06 9.88 2.28
N ILE A 82 -3.33 10.32 2.26
CA ILE A 82 -3.78 11.50 3.02
C ILE A 82 -3.83 11.22 4.53
N GLY A 83 -4.13 9.99 4.94
CA GLY A 83 -4.00 9.58 6.34
C GLY A 83 -2.56 9.70 6.84
N ILE A 84 -1.60 9.22 6.06
CA ILE A 84 -0.16 9.36 6.35
C ILE A 84 0.24 10.83 6.42
N LYS A 85 -0.25 11.66 5.47
CA LYS A 85 0.00 13.10 5.50
C LYS A 85 -0.50 13.75 6.79
N ALA A 86 -1.71 13.40 7.25
CA ALA A 86 -2.27 13.91 8.51
C ALA A 86 -1.45 13.48 9.74
N ILE A 87 -0.86 12.26 9.71
CA ILE A 87 0.08 11.79 10.75
C ILE A 87 1.33 12.67 10.79
N PHE A 88 1.92 12.99 9.63
CA PHE A 88 3.05 13.93 9.56
C PHE A 88 2.66 15.31 10.11
N GLU A 89 1.50 15.84 9.72
CA GLU A 89 0.99 17.13 10.22
C GLU A 89 0.79 17.15 11.73
N THR A 90 0.46 16.00 12.32
CA THR A 90 0.17 15.89 13.75
C THR A 90 1.43 15.71 14.60
N PHE A 91 2.35 14.85 14.16
CA PHE A 91 3.42 14.35 15.04
C PHE A 91 4.82 14.83 14.68
N THR A 92 5.01 15.58 13.57
CA THR A 92 6.35 16.03 13.22
C THR A 92 6.61 17.48 13.67
N THR A 93 7.80 17.68 14.23
CA THR A 93 8.30 18.97 14.72
C THR A 93 9.58 19.42 14.02
N CYS A 94 9.77 18.99 12.76
CA CYS A 94 10.99 19.12 11.96
C CYS A 94 12.14 18.19 12.45
N GLY A 95 11.84 17.18 13.25
CA GLY A 95 12.77 16.16 13.72
C GLY A 95 13.07 15.09 12.67
N ASN A 96 13.45 13.91 13.14
CA ASN A 96 13.85 12.80 12.27
C ASN A 96 12.68 11.87 11.95
N ILE A 97 12.61 11.43 10.68
CA ILE A 97 11.76 10.34 10.23
C ILE A 97 12.65 9.14 9.96
N VAL A 98 12.48 8.07 10.73
CA VAL A 98 13.24 6.83 10.57
C VAL A 98 12.37 5.81 9.85
N THR A 99 12.87 5.20 8.78
CA THR A 99 12.12 4.23 7.98
C THR A 99 13.04 3.25 7.26
N SER A 100 12.49 2.13 6.79
CA SER A 100 13.19 1.22 5.87
C SER A 100 13.40 1.84 4.49
N GLU A 101 14.48 1.47 3.80
CA GLU A 101 14.79 1.94 2.45
C GLU A 101 15.31 0.78 1.58
N PRO A 102 14.68 0.43 0.42
CA PRO A 102 13.57 1.16 -0.21
C PRO A 102 12.23 0.95 0.48
N SER A 103 11.35 1.96 0.39
CA SER A 103 9.99 1.92 0.93
C SER A 103 9.03 2.73 0.06
N PHE A 104 7.83 3.02 0.56
CA PHE A 104 6.86 3.84 -0.16
C PHE A 104 7.38 5.28 -0.32
N PRO A 105 7.58 5.77 -1.56
CA PRO A 105 8.32 7.00 -1.80
C PRO A 105 7.67 8.26 -1.20
N MET A 106 6.37 8.22 -0.87
CA MET A 106 5.68 9.37 -0.29
C MET A 106 6.16 9.69 1.13
N TYR A 107 6.77 8.75 1.86
CA TYR A 107 7.37 9.05 3.16
C TYR A 107 8.48 10.09 3.04
N GLN A 108 9.37 9.94 2.05
CA GLN A 108 10.42 10.93 1.77
C GLN A 108 9.85 12.27 1.28
N VAL A 109 8.78 12.22 0.46
CA VAL A 109 8.08 13.42 0.00
C VAL A 109 7.50 14.20 1.18
N TYR A 110 6.82 13.50 2.11
CA TYR A 110 6.25 14.15 3.29
C TYR A 110 7.33 14.63 4.26
N ALA A 111 8.38 13.86 4.51
CA ALA A 111 9.52 14.34 5.31
C ALA A 111 10.06 15.66 4.75
N SER A 112 10.26 15.74 3.44
CA SER A 112 10.69 16.99 2.77
C SER A 112 9.65 18.10 2.87
N LEU A 113 8.35 17.79 2.75
CA LEU A 113 7.26 18.76 2.82
C LEU A 113 7.14 19.40 4.21
N TYR A 114 7.39 18.63 5.26
CA TYR A 114 7.33 19.08 6.65
C TYR A 114 8.69 19.47 7.23
N ASN A 115 9.72 19.56 6.35
CA ASN A 115 11.09 19.95 6.73
C ASN A 115 11.72 19.04 7.78
N CYS A 116 11.38 17.75 7.75
CA CYS A 116 11.97 16.72 8.60
C CYS A 116 13.20 16.11 7.93
N GLN A 117 14.15 15.63 8.74
CA GLN A 117 15.25 14.84 8.25
C GLN A 117 14.77 13.41 7.96
N TYR A 118 14.98 12.94 6.73
CA TYR A 118 14.65 11.57 6.34
C TYR A 118 15.85 10.65 6.56
N LYS A 119 15.70 9.66 7.43
CA LYS A 119 16.68 8.61 7.71
C LYS A 119 16.18 7.27 7.16
N GLY A 120 16.49 6.99 5.90
CA GLY A 120 16.19 5.70 5.26
C GLY A 120 17.26 4.67 5.60
N ILE A 121 16.86 3.59 6.26
CA ILE A 121 17.76 2.50 6.65
C ILE A 121 17.70 1.42 5.60
N HIS A 122 18.83 1.19 4.90
CA HIS A 122 18.89 0.32 3.75
C HIS A 122 18.76 -1.15 4.13
N TYR A 123 17.94 -1.85 3.34
CA TYR A 123 17.97 -3.32 3.28
C TYR A 123 19.35 -3.79 2.83
N ASP A 124 19.75 -4.95 3.31
CA ASP A 124 20.80 -5.72 2.65
C ASP A 124 20.27 -6.13 1.27
N VAL A 125 20.97 -5.68 0.22
CA VAL A 125 20.49 -5.87 -1.16
C VAL A 125 20.64 -7.29 -1.67
N ASP A 126 21.53 -8.08 -1.07
CA ASP A 126 21.76 -9.47 -1.46
C ASP A 126 20.81 -10.41 -0.70
N LEU A 127 20.58 -10.15 0.57
CA LEU A 127 19.70 -10.93 1.43
C LEU A 127 18.25 -10.45 1.38
N LEU A 128 17.99 -9.21 0.97
CA LEU A 128 16.70 -8.52 1.04
C LEU A 128 16.14 -8.50 2.46
N GLU A 129 17.03 -8.37 3.44
CA GLU A 129 16.70 -8.36 4.86
C GLU A 129 17.04 -7.01 5.50
N LEU A 130 16.23 -6.63 6.46
CA LEU A 130 16.47 -5.50 7.34
C LEU A 130 16.04 -5.88 8.75
N SER A 131 16.99 -5.94 9.68
CA SER A 131 16.67 -6.19 11.09
C SER A 131 16.10 -4.94 11.77
N ILE A 132 15.23 -5.15 12.73
CA ILE A 132 14.69 -4.05 13.57
C ILE A 132 15.78 -3.43 14.44
N ASP A 133 16.76 -4.22 14.91
CA ASP A 133 17.89 -3.69 15.68
C ASP A 133 18.67 -2.63 14.91
N ARG A 134 18.86 -2.85 13.58
CA ARG A 134 19.51 -1.85 12.73
C ARG A 134 18.68 -0.58 12.59
N ILE A 135 17.35 -0.66 12.63
CA ILE A 135 16.47 0.52 12.63
C ILE A 135 16.61 1.27 13.96
N LEU A 136 16.66 0.53 15.09
CA LEU A 136 16.80 1.09 16.43
C LEU A 136 18.09 1.90 16.61
N GLU A 137 19.19 1.53 15.94
CA GLU A 137 20.45 2.29 15.98
C GLU A 137 20.30 3.75 15.50
N PHE A 138 19.26 4.06 14.71
CA PHE A 138 18.99 5.38 14.14
C PHE A 138 17.88 6.15 14.86
N VAL A 139 17.25 5.52 15.86
CA VAL A 139 16.22 6.15 16.71
C VAL A 139 16.91 6.90 17.85
N ASP A 140 16.62 8.18 17.96
CA ASP A 140 17.21 9.10 18.93
C ASP A 140 16.14 10.05 19.52
N ASP A 141 16.56 10.97 20.37
CA ASP A 141 15.65 11.94 20.99
C ASP A 141 14.97 12.86 19.98
N ASP A 142 15.63 13.17 18.86
CA ASP A 142 15.09 13.98 17.77
C ASP A 142 14.18 13.19 16.83
N THR A 143 13.96 11.89 17.05
CA THR A 143 13.07 11.07 16.23
C THR A 143 11.61 11.40 16.53
N ASP A 144 10.92 11.98 15.54
CA ASP A 144 9.49 12.31 15.60
C ASP A 144 8.62 11.09 15.27
N LEU A 145 9.03 10.30 14.25
CA LEU A 145 8.20 9.23 13.70
C LEU A 145 9.04 8.11 13.12
N ILE A 146 8.69 6.87 13.45
CA ILE A 146 9.20 5.65 12.81
C ILE A 146 8.13 5.12 11.88
N ILE A 147 8.47 4.82 10.62
CA ILE A 147 7.50 4.36 9.62
C ILE A 147 7.96 3.05 9.00
N LEU A 148 7.10 2.03 9.02
CA LEU A 148 7.32 0.77 8.32
C LEU A 148 6.10 0.40 7.48
N ALA A 149 6.29 0.23 6.17
CA ALA A 149 5.31 -0.49 5.37
C ALA A 149 5.43 -1.99 5.71
N ASN A 150 4.32 -2.65 6.05
CA ASN A 150 4.32 -4.02 6.51
C ASN A 150 3.07 -4.80 6.05
N PRO A 151 3.16 -5.60 4.98
CA PRO A 151 4.36 -5.92 4.19
C PRO A 151 4.99 -4.72 3.49
N ASN A 152 6.34 -4.72 3.39
CA ASN A 152 7.06 -3.62 2.75
C ASN A 152 6.73 -3.50 1.26
N SER A 153 6.75 -2.30 0.76
CA SER A 153 6.70 -2.01 -0.68
C SER A 153 7.91 -1.14 -1.05
N PRO A 154 8.86 -1.61 -1.87
CA PRO A 154 8.70 -2.65 -2.88
C PRO A 154 9.20 -4.05 -2.52
N ILE A 155 9.88 -4.29 -1.40
CA ILE A 155 10.53 -5.58 -1.10
C ILE A 155 9.51 -6.70 -0.95
N GLY A 156 8.46 -6.49 -0.14
CA GLY A 156 7.40 -7.46 0.10
C GLY A 156 7.63 -8.37 1.29
N ASP A 157 8.62 -8.10 2.13
CA ASP A 157 8.82 -8.78 3.40
C ASP A 157 7.79 -8.33 4.46
N TYR A 158 7.63 -9.14 5.49
CA TYR A 158 6.73 -8.85 6.61
C TYR A 158 7.48 -9.03 7.92
N LYS A 159 7.32 -8.08 8.83
CA LYS A 159 7.82 -8.13 10.21
C LYS A 159 6.69 -8.47 11.17
N THR A 160 6.91 -9.45 12.01
CA THR A 160 5.95 -9.86 13.05
C THR A 160 5.84 -8.83 14.17
N PHE A 161 4.77 -8.91 14.96
CA PHE A 161 4.64 -8.05 16.14
C PHE A 161 5.82 -8.19 17.12
N LYS A 162 6.33 -9.42 17.31
CA LYS A 162 7.48 -9.67 18.18
C LYS A 162 8.73 -8.93 17.70
N GLU A 163 8.95 -8.85 16.39
CA GLU A 163 10.08 -8.09 15.83
C GLU A 163 9.87 -6.58 15.97
N ILE A 164 8.66 -6.06 15.72
CA ILE A 164 8.37 -4.62 15.75
C ILE A 164 8.23 -4.07 17.17
N LYS A 165 7.84 -4.91 18.15
CA LYS A 165 7.64 -4.48 19.54
C LYS A 165 8.78 -3.62 20.12
N PRO A 166 10.08 -3.91 19.91
CA PRO A 166 11.15 -3.05 20.40
C PRO A 166 11.09 -1.59 19.90
N LEU A 167 10.53 -1.33 18.70
CA LEU A 167 10.30 0.04 18.23
C LEU A 167 9.18 0.73 19.03
N LEU A 168 8.12 0.01 19.39
CA LEU A 168 7.04 0.53 20.24
C LEU A 168 7.53 0.83 21.65
N ASP A 169 8.44 -0.01 22.18
CA ASP A 169 9.01 0.14 23.52
C ASP A 169 9.91 1.39 23.64
N THR A 170 10.34 2.02 22.52
CA THR A 170 11.05 3.31 22.53
C THR A 170 10.17 4.47 22.99
N GLY A 171 8.85 4.32 23.00
CA GLY A 171 7.89 5.39 23.24
C GLY A 171 7.72 6.38 22.09
N LYS A 172 8.51 6.27 21.01
CA LYS A 172 8.35 7.08 19.79
C LYS A 172 7.10 6.67 19.04
N MET A 173 6.51 7.59 18.26
CA MET A 173 5.38 7.25 17.38
C MET A 173 5.81 6.27 16.30
N VAL A 174 5.08 5.18 16.13
CA VAL A 174 5.34 4.13 15.14
C VAL A 174 4.15 3.99 14.22
N LEU A 175 4.35 4.26 12.93
CA LEU A 175 3.38 4.04 11.88
C LEU A 175 3.69 2.72 11.17
N ILE A 176 2.72 1.79 11.19
CA ILE A 176 2.73 0.56 10.39
C ILE A 176 1.74 0.74 9.23
N ASP A 177 2.27 0.82 8.01
CA ASP A 177 1.44 0.93 6.81
C ASP A 177 1.12 -0.45 6.25
N GLU A 178 -0.10 -0.91 6.50
CA GLU A 178 -0.62 -2.22 6.11
C GLU A 178 -1.36 -2.21 4.76
N ALA A 179 -0.92 -1.40 3.80
CA ALA A 179 -1.62 -1.30 2.51
C ALA A 179 -1.76 -2.64 1.76
N TYR A 180 -0.96 -3.66 2.09
CA TYR A 180 -0.92 -4.95 1.38
C TYR A 180 -1.16 -6.17 2.28
N VAL A 181 -1.48 -5.97 3.54
CA VAL A 181 -1.57 -7.05 4.52
C VAL A 181 -2.63 -8.11 4.16
N GLU A 182 -3.68 -7.75 3.42
CA GLU A 182 -4.71 -8.69 2.96
C GLU A 182 -4.15 -9.84 2.11
N PHE A 183 -3.03 -9.64 1.40
CA PHE A 183 -2.39 -10.68 0.58
C PHE A 183 -1.45 -11.58 1.37
N SER A 184 -1.11 -11.17 2.59
CA SER A 184 -0.30 -11.95 3.50
C SER A 184 -1.18 -12.86 4.37
N LYS A 185 -0.59 -13.92 4.91
CA LYS A 185 -1.27 -14.77 5.91
C LYS A 185 -1.05 -14.26 7.33
N ASN A 186 -0.43 -13.11 7.46
CA ASN A 186 -0.01 -12.56 8.73
C ASN A 186 -1.13 -11.74 9.37
N GLU A 187 -1.05 -11.56 10.67
CA GLU A 187 -2.02 -10.80 11.43
C GLU A 187 -1.84 -9.28 11.27
N SER A 188 -2.93 -8.55 11.42
CA SER A 188 -2.89 -7.08 11.43
C SER A 188 -2.48 -6.54 12.79
N PHE A 189 -1.74 -5.44 12.77
CA PHE A 189 -1.35 -4.69 13.98
C PHE A 189 -2.51 -3.90 14.60
N ILE A 190 -3.66 -3.79 13.93
CA ILE A 190 -4.87 -3.13 14.46
C ILE A 190 -5.26 -3.67 15.85
N LYS A 191 -5.05 -4.96 16.10
CA LYS A 191 -5.41 -5.60 17.37
C LYS A 191 -4.61 -5.07 18.58
N TYR A 192 -3.50 -4.36 18.37
CA TYR A 192 -2.62 -3.85 19.44
C TYR A 192 -2.77 -2.35 19.71
N ILE A 193 -3.64 -1.64 18.98
CA ILE A 193 -3.75 -0.16 19.09
C ILE A 193 -4.25 0.34 20.45
N ASP A 194 -5.01 -0.46 21.18
CA ASP A 194 -5.47 -0.09 22.53
C ASP A 194 -4.37 -0.33 23.59
N ASP A 195 -3.41 -1.24 23.32
CA ASP A 195 -2.29 -1.57 24.22
C ASP A 195 -1.08 -0.64 24.04
N TYR A 196 -0.92 -0.08 22.81
CA TYR A 196 0.20 0.77 22.45
C TYR A 196 -0.30 2.12 21.90
N PRO A 197 -0.45 3.16 22.76
CA PRO A 197 -0.92 4.47 22.31
C PRO A 197 -0.04 5.15 21.26
N ASN A 198 1.24 4.75 21.15
CA ASN A 198 2.17 5.21 20.13
C ASN A 198 2.17 4.38 18.84
N LEU A 199 1.26 3.38 18.70
CA LEU A 199 1.07 2.61 17.47
C LEU A 199 -0.03 3.24 16.61
N ILE A 200 0.30 3.49 15.34
CA ILE A 200 -0.64 3.91 14.30
C ILE A 200 -0.59 2.87 13.18
N VAL A 201 -1.75 2.46 12.69
CA VAL A 201 -1.87 1.50 11.57
C VAL A 201 -2.68 2.14 10.45
N THR A 202 -2.13 2.17 9.22
CA THR A 202 -2.89 2.60 8.05
C THR A 202 -3.31 1.41 7.18
N ARG A 203 -4.53 1.50 6.63
CA ARG A 203 -5.14 0.54 5.70
C ARG A 203 -5.79 1.28 4.53
N THR A 204 -6.06 0.56 3.45
CA THR A 204 -6.64 1.17 2.25
C THR A 204 -7.60 0.22 1.52
N PHE A 205 -8.63 0.77 0.90
CA PHE A 205 -9.47 0.04 -0.05
C PHE A 205 -8.80 -0.12 -1.44
N SER A 206 -7.64 0.50 -1.64
CA SER A 206 -7.00 0.54 -2.97
C SER A 206 -6.39 -0.78 -3.43
N LYS A 207 -6.06 -1.72 -2.52
CA LYS A 207 -5.27 -2.92 -2.82
C LYS A 207 -6.08 -4.21 -2.68
N GLY A 208 -6.19 -4.81 -1.53
CA GLY A 208 -6.95 -6.04 -1.32
C GLY A 208 -8.42 -5.91 -1.71
N PHE A 209 -9.06 -4.80 -1.37
CA PHE A 209 -10.44 -4.51 -1.77
C PHE A 209 -10.60 -4.16 -3.26
N GLY A 210 -9.52 -3.79 -3.97
CA GLY A 210 -9.56 -3.51 -5.40
C GLY A 210 -10.27 -2.22 -5.80
N ALA A 211 -10.38 -1.25 -4.87
CA ALA A 211 -11.09 0.03 -5.07
C ALA A 211 -10.15 1.24 -5.11
N ALA A 212 -9.02 1.14 -5.85
CA ALA A 212 -8.02 2.20 -5.93
C ALA A 212 -8.60 3.55 -6.40
N GLY A 213 -9.54 3.52 -7.34
CA GLY A 213 -10.22 4.72 -7.88
C GLY A 213 -11.16 5.41 -6.87
N CYS A 214 -11.61 4.69 -5.82
CA CYS A 214 -12.51 5.26 -4.81
C CYS A 214 -11.78 6.14 -3.80
N ARG A 215 -10.45 6.02 -3.69
CA ARG A 215 -9.65 6.85 -2.79
C ARG A 215 -10.16 6.79 -1.33
N VAL A 216 -10.31 5.61 -0.74
CA VAL A 216 -10.71 5.44 0.66
C VAL A 216 -9.57 4.81 1.46
N GLY A 217 -9.12 5.52 2.49
CA GLY A 217 -8.10 5.12 3.45
C GLY A 217 -8.62 5.13 4.88
N MET A 218 -7.98 4.34 5.72
CA MET A 218 -8.30 4.15 7.13
C MET A 218 -7.02 4.28 7.95
N THR A 219 -7.09 5.04 9.03
CA THR A 219 -6.02 5.11 10.04
C THR A 219 -6.60 4.65 11.37
N PHE A 220 -5.96 3.67 11.97
CA PHE A 220 -6.34 3.09 13.26
C PHE A 220 -5.26 3.39 14.30
N ALA A 221 -5.67 3.83 15.48
CA ALA A 221 -4.78 4.04 16.62
C ALA A 221 -5.58 4.10 17.92
N HIS A 222 -4.88 4.23 19.03
CA HIS A 222 -5.52 4.57 20.30
C HIS A 222 -6.33 5.88 20.17
N LYS A 223 -7.44 5.98 20.91
CA LYS A 223 -8.33 7.15 20.85
C LYS A 223 -7.61 8.50 21.04
N ASP A 224 -6.64 8.54 21.96
CA ASP A 224 -5.90 9.76 22.30
C ASP A 224 -4.90 10.13 21.19
N THR A 225 -4.55 9.19 20.32
CA THR A 225 -3.73 9.38 19.12
C THR A 225 -4.58 9.77 17.90
N ILE A 226 -5.79 9.21 17.77
CA ILE A 226 -6.72 9.58 16.70
C ILE A 226 -7.29 10.98 16.88
N GLU A 227 -7.50 11.43 18.13
CA GLU A 227 -8.07 12.76 18.38
C GLU A 227 -7.27 13.90 17.72
N PRO A 228 -5.94 14.05 17.94
CA PRO A 228 -5.16 15.09 17.28
C PRO A 228 -5.07 14.90 15.76
N ILE A 229 -4.95 13.67 15.23
CA ILE A 229 -4.98 13.40 13.79
C ILE A 229 -6.28 13.91 13.16
N SER A 230 -7.41 13.70 13.85
CA SER A 230 -8.75 14.09 13.37
C SER A 230 -8.92 15.60 13.19
N LYS A 231 -8.06 16.44 13.77
CA LYS A 231 -8.10 17.90 13.61
C LYS A 231 -7.63 18.34 12.22
N PHE A 232 -6.90 17.48 11.51
CA PHE A 232 -6.41 17.73 10.15
C PHE A 232 -7.35 17.19 9.06
N ARG A 233 -8.53 16.66 9.46
CA ARG A 233 -9.51 16.17 8.47
C ARG A 233 -10.09 17.31 7.63
N GLN A 234 -10.36 17.00 6.36
CA GLN A 234 -11.22 17.85 5.54
C GLN A 234 -12.68 17.71 5.98
N MET A 235 -13.50 18.69 5.65
CA MET A 235 -14.92 18.66 6.03
C MET A 235 -15.66 17.49 5.38
N TYR A 236 -15.35 17.19 4.10
CA TYR A 236 -15.94 16.11 3.31
C TYR A 236 -14.83 15.42 2.51
N GLU A 237 -14.15 14.47 3.15
CA GLU A 237 -12.93 13.85 2.62
C GLU A 237 -13.17 12.75 1.60
N ILE A 238 -14.37 12.15 1.56
CA ILE A 238 -14.68 11.00 0.70
C ILE A 238 -15.98 11.30 -0.05
N THR A 239 -16.05 10.98 -1.34
CA THR A 239 -17.24 11.20 -2.16
C THR A 239 -18.35 10.19 -1.83
N GLY A 240 -19.62 10.55 -2.06
CA GLY A 240 -20.78 9.68 -1.80
C GLY A 240 -20.70 8.37 -2.57
N VAL A 241 -20.35 8.41 -3.86
CA VAL A 241 -20.19 7.23 -4.71
C VAL A 241 -19.08 6.32 -4.18
N SER A 242 -17.95 6.88 -3.74
CA SER A 242 -16.84 6.11 -3.17
C SER A 242 -17.24 5.42 -1.88
N LEU A 243 -17.94 6.12 -0.98
CA LEU A 243 -18.47 5.53 0.26
C LEU A 243 -19.39 4.35 -0.06
N LYS A 244 -20.33 4.55 -0.98
CA LYS A 244 -21.33 3.53 -1.35
C LYS A 244 -20.67 2.30 -1.98
N TYR A 245 -19.64 2.47 -2.83
CA TYR A 245 -18.92 1.35 -3.40
C TYR A 245 -18.10 0.59 -2.36
N CYS A 246 -17.39 1.29 -1.47
CA CYS A 246 -16.65 0.65 -0.40
C CYS A 246 -17.58 -0.07 0.60
N GLU A 247 -18.76 0.50 0.89
CA GLU A 247 -19.79 -0.16 1.68
C GLU A 247 -20.35 -1.40 1.00
N PHE A 248 -20.58 -1.34 -0.31
CA PHE A 248 -20.97 -2.50 -1.12
C PHE A 248 -19.94 -3.63 -1.04
N LEU A 249 -18.65 -3.32 -1.11
CA LEU A 249 -17.57 -4.31 -0.97
C LEU A 249 -17.50 -4.90 0.44
N LEU A 250 -17.76 -4.12 1.50
CA LEU A 250 -17.84 -4.64 2.87
C LEU A 250 -19.03 -5.59 3.04
N ASN A 251 -20.19 -5.25 2.47
CA ASN A 251 -21.38 -6.09 2.53
C ASN A 251 -21.23 -7.38 1.70
N ASN A 252 -20.39 -7.35 0.67
CA ASN A 252 -20.07 -8.47 -0.22
C ASN A 252 -18.62 -8.90 -0.07
N HIS A 253 -18.10 -8.98 1.16
CA HIS A 253 -16.68 -9.21 1.42
C HIS A 253 -16.14 -10.50 0.82
N HIS A 254 -17.00 -11.51 0.61
CA HIS A 254 -16.64 -12.74 -0.10
C HIS A 254 -16.05 -12.50 -1.51
N LEU A 255 -16.41 -11.39 -2.18
CA LEU A 255 -15.81 -10.99 -3.46
C LEU A 255 -14.33 -10.55 -3.29
N VAL A 256 -14.04 -9.94 -2.16
CA VAL A 256 -12.69 -9.51 -1.79
C VAL A 256 -11.85 -10.73 -1.42
N ASP A 257 -12.37 -11.60 -0.56
CA ASP A 257 -11.70 -12.83 -0.15
C ASP A 257 -11.40 -13.76 -1.32
N THR A 258 -12.37 -13.93 -2.23
CA THR A 258 -12.19 -14.73 -3.45
C THR A 258 -11.05 -14.17 -4.29
N TYR A 259 -11.06 -12.86 -4.55
CA TYR A 259 -10.01 -12.20 -5.32
C TYR A 259 -8.62 -12.37 -4.68
N ILE A 260 -8.52 -12.14 -3.37
CA ILE A 260 -7.26 -12.28 -2.64
C ILE A 260 -6.75 -13.72 -2.74
N LYS A 261 -7.63 -14.71 -2.52
CA LYS A 261 -7.29 -16.12 -2.62
C LYS A 261 -6.78 -16.48 -4.02
N GLU A 262 -7.51 -16.06 -5.06
CA GLU A 262 -7.13 -16.30 -6.46
C GLU A 262 -5.77 -15.66 -6.79
N VAL A 263 -5.50 -14.44 -6.35
CA VAL A 263 -4.21 -13.77 -6.53
C VAL A 263 -3.08 -14.53 -5.83
N VAL A 264 -3.28 -14.95 -4.59
CA VAL A 264 -2.26 -15.68 -3.81
C VAL A 264 -1.97 -17.05 -4.44
N GLU A 265 -2.99 -17.76 -4.92
CA GLU A 265 -2.84 -19.05 -5.61
C GLU A 265 -2.16 -18.86 -6.96
N GLU A 266 -2.56 -17.86 -7.73
CA GLU A 266 -1.97 -17.54 -9.03
C GLU A 266 -0.50 -17.14 -8.89
N LYS A 267 -0.16 -16.35 -7.86
CA LYS A 267 1.22 -15.97 -7.58
C LYS A 267 2.12 -17.20 -7.42
N LYS A 268 1.68 -18.22 -6.67
CA LYS A 268 2.43 -19.47 -6.51
C LYS A 268 2.66 -20.20 -7.84
N LYS A 269 1.63 -20.24 -8.71
CA LYS A 269 1.75 -20.83 -10.06
C LYS A 269 2.77 -20.05 -10.88
N VAL A 270 2.62 -18.73 -10.96
CA VAL A 270 3.52 -17.85 -11.71
C VAL A 270 4.97 -18.03 -11.26
N VAL A 271 5.24 -18.01 -9.95
CA VAL A 271 6.59 -18.24 -9.41
C VAL A 271 7.12 -19.62 -9.82
N SER A 272 6.30 -20.67 -9.72
CA SER A 272 6.73 -22.03 -10.11
C SER A 272 7.01 -22.22 -11.59
N MET A 273 6.44 -21.35 -12.45
CA MET A 273 6.62 -21.41 -13.91
C MET A 273 7.82 -20.59 -14.40
N LEU A 274 8.27 -19.59 -13.65
CA LEU A 274 9.41 -18.72 -14.01
C LEU A 274 10.78 -19.36 -13.70
N LYS A 275 11.00 -20.62 -14.13
CA LYS A 275 12.19 -21.41 -13.77
C LYS A 275 13.50 -20.86 -14.32
N ASN A 276 13.44 -20.10 -15.42
CA ASN A 276 14.60 -19.51 -16.09
C ASN A 276 14.87 -18.07 -15.64
N TYR A 277 14.16 -17.62 -14.60
CA TYR A 277 14.27 -16.28 -14.04
C TYR A 277 14.71 -16.34 -12.58
N GLU A 278 15.47 -15.36 -12.16
CA GLU A 278 15.58 -15.08 -10.73
C GLU A 278 14.27 -14.44 -10.27
N VAL A 279 13.65 -14.99 -9.24
CA VAL A 279 12.36 -14.50 -8.73
C VAL A 279 12.48 -14.16 -7.26
N ILE A 280 12.00 -12.98 -6.89
CA ILE A 280 11.78 -12.58 -5.49
C ILE A 280 10.27 -12.62 -5.25
N ASP A 281 9.83 -13.57 -4.44
CA ASP A 281 8.46 -13.64 -3.96
C ASP A 281 8.21 -12.56 -2.90
N SER A 282 6.96 -12.17 -2.73
CA SER A 282 6.57 -11.15 -1.76
C SER A 282 5.34 -11.58 -0.96
N GLN A 283 5.15 -10.99 0.21
CA GLN A 283 3.90 -11.13 0.99
C GLN A 283 2.75 -10.23 0.43
N CYS A 284 2.96 -9.65 -0.77
CA CYS A 284 2.03 -8.75 -1.44
C CYS A 284 1.44 -9.38 -2.71
N ASN A 285 0.77 -8.57 -3.53
CA ASN A 285 0.18 -9.01 -4.80
C ASN A 285 1.09 -8.80 -6.02
N TRP A 286 2.39 -8.86 -5.85
CA TRP A 286 3.38 -8.79 -6.93
C TRP A 286 4.54 -9.74 -6.70
N ILE A 287 5.33 -9.93 -7.75
CA ILE A 287 6.66 -10.52 -7.71
C ILE A 287 7.65 -9.57 -8.35
N HIS A 288 8.93 -9.76 -8.02
CA HIS A 288 10.02 -9.24 -8.82
C HIS A 288 10.68 -10.41 -9.53
N PHE A 289 11.06 -10.18 -10.77
CA PHE A 289 11.83 -11.17 -11.52
C PHE A 289 12.83 -10.50 -12.45
N ASN A 290 13.89 -11.21 -12.76
CA ASN A 290 14.96 -10.77 -13.60
C ASN A 290 15.39 -11.89 -14.56
N ASN A 291 15.67 -11.52 -15.80
CA ASN A 291 16.33 -12.35 -16.78
C ASN A 291 17.79 -11.86 -16.89
N GLN A 292 18.73 -12.79 -17.01
CA GLN A 292 20.18 -12.48 -17.08
C GLN A 292 20.60 -11.63 -18.28
N ASP A 293 19.73 -11.48 -19.30
CA ASP A 293 19.96 -10.69 -20.52
C ASP A 293 19.47 -9.23 -20.44
N ASP A 294 19.48 -8.61 -19.26
CA ASP A 294 18.97 -7.25 -19.02
C ASP A 294 17.48 -7.06 -19.35
N ASN A 295 16.69 -8.13 -19.32
CA ASN A 295 15.26 -8.15 -19.64
C ASN A 295 14.93 -7.68 -21.08
N LYS A 296 15.86 -7.72 -22.03
CA LYS A 296 15.59 -7.26 -23.41
C LYS A 296 14.44 -8.02 -24.03
N LYS A 297 14.49 -9.34 -23.99
CA LYS A 297 13.44 -10.24 -24.50
C LYS A 297 12.12 -10.05 -23.75
N THR A 298 12.18 -9.95 -22.43
CA THR A 298 11.01 -9.65 -21.57
C THR A 298 10.32 -8.35 -22.00
N LYS A 299 11.09 -7.30 -22.30
CA LYS A 299 10.55 -6.02 -22.77
C LYS A 299 9.87 -6.15 -24.13
N GLU A 300 10.49 -6.84 -25.08
CA GLU A 300 9.93 -7.09 -26.42
C GLU A 300 8.59 -7.85 -26.34
N ILE A 301 8.50 -8.88 -25.49
CA ILE A 301 7.25 -9.61 -25.24
C ILE A 301 6.17 -8.69 -24.65
N PHE A 302 6.52 -7.91 -23.62
CA PHE A 302 5.56 -7.04 -22.98
C PHE A 302 5.09 -5.89 -23.88
N GLU A 303 5.96 -5.33 -24.70
CA GLU A 303 5.59 -4.33 -25.71
C GLU A 303 4.66 -4.92 -26.77
N LYS A 304 5.00 -6.10 -27.30
CA LYS A 304 4.17 -6.83 -28.28
C LYS A 304 2.75 -7.08 -27.79
N HIS A 305 2.59 -7.46 -26.53
CA HIS A 305 1.31 -7.79 -25.91
C HIS A 305 0.70 -6.63 -25.12
N LYS A 306 1.26 -5.41 -25.23
CA LYS A 306 0.80 -4.21 -24.51
C LYS A 306 0.65 -4.44 -23.01
N VAL A 307 1.65 -5.04 -22.39
CA VAL A 307 1.70 -5.29 -20.95
C VAL A 307 2.45 -4.17 -20.26
N LEU A 308 1.80 -3.47 -19.34
CA LEU A 308 2.42 -2.43 -18.53
C LEU A 308 2.91 -3.00 -17.20
N VAL A 309 4.22 -3.03 -17.01
CA VAL A 309 4.88 -3.43 -15.75
C VAL A 309 5.78 -2.33 -15.23
N LYS A 310 6.31 -2.48 -14.03
CA LYS A 310 7.28 -1.55 -13.47
C LYS A 310 8.68 -2.11 -13.60
N TYR A 311 9.49 -1.50 -14.48
CA TYR A 311 10.92 -1.77 -14.51
C TYR A 311 11.64 -1.02 -13.42
N CYS A 312 12.47 -1.71 -12.66
CA CYS A 312 13.37 -1.12 -11.67
C CYS A 312 14.57 -0.50 -12.40
N LYS A 313 14.36 0.69 -12.96
CA LYS A 313 15.46 1.53 -13.46
C LYS A 313 16.26 1.96 -12.25
N VAL A 314 17.57 1.95 -12.33
CA VAL A 314 18.51 2.39 -11.29
C VAL A 314 17.79 2.88 -10.03
N HIS A 315 17.54 1.99 -9.10
CA HIS A 315 16.95 2.42 -7.83
C HIS A 315 18.08 3.14 -7.07
N PRO A 316 17.93 4.40 -6.67
CA PRO A 316 18.98 5.15 -5.97
C PRO A 316 19.43 4.46 -4.66
N TYR A 317 18.68 3.46 -4.20
CA TYR A 317 18.83 2.78 -2.92
C TYR A 317 19.31 1.33 -3.02
N GLY A 318 19.96 0.95 -4.12
CA GLY A 318 20.62 -0.35 -4.24
C GLY A 318 19.73 -1.52 -4.62
N PHE A 319 18.41 -1.33 -4.81
CA PHE A 319 17.56 -2.39 -5.35
C PHE A 319 18.08 -2.80 -6.74
N ARG A 320 18.24 -4.10 -6.95
CA ARG A 320 18.94 -4.66 -8.11
C ARG A 320 18.47 -4.03 -9.43
N LYS A 321 19.41 -3.60 -10.26
CA LYS A 321 19.13 -3.08 -11.62
C LYS A 321 18.49 -4.17 -12.48
N ASN A 322 17.67 -3.73 -13.44
CA ASN A 322 17.05 -4.60 -14.45
C ASN A 322 16.03 -5.63 -13.92
N TRP A 323 15.48 -5.42 -12.74
CA TRP A 323 14.37 -6.20 -12.25
C TRP A 323 13.05 -5.65 -12.74
N CYS A 324 12.13 -6.57 -13.03
CA CYS A 324 10.74 -6.26 -13.36
C CYS A 324 9.84 -6.56 -12.15
N ARG A 325 9.04 -5.59 -11.71
CA ARG A 325 7.95 -5.83 -10.76
C ARG A 325 6.65 -5.98 -11.52
N MET A 326 6.00 -7.13 -11.36
CA MET A 326 4.74 -7.46 -12.02
C MET A 326 3.66 -7.74 -10.97
N THR A 327 2.55 -7.01 -11.05
CA THR A 327 1.37 -7.28 -10.25
C THR A 327 0.72 -8.57 -10.72
N ILE A 328 0.36 -9.43 -9.77
CA ILE A 328 -0.33 -10.68 -10.04
C ILE A 328 -1.85 -10.45 -10.07
N GLN A 329 -2.48 -10.98 -11.10
CA GLN A 329 -3.93 -11.01 -11.28
C GLN A 329 -4.38 -12.46 -11.45
N PRO A 330 -5.62 -12.81 -11.09
CA PRO A 330 -6.15 -14.14 -11.37
C PRO A 330 -6.00 -14.54 -12.83
N LYS A 331 -5.63 -15.79 -13.10
CA LYS A 331 -5.43 -16.36 -14.44
C LYS A 331 -4.32 -15.69 -15.27
N LEU A 332 -3.35 -15.06 -14.62
CA LEU A 332 -2.21 -14.42 -15.31
C LEU A 332 -1.37 -15.46 -16.09
N SER A 333 -1.15 -16.64 -15.49
CA SER A 333 -0.39 -17.75 -16.08
C SER A 333 -1.04 -18.33 -17.35
N GLU A 334 -2.32 -18.07 -17.56
CA GLU A 334 -3.06 -18.53 -18.75
C GLU A 334 -2.93 -17.58 -19.95
N GLN A 335 -2.40 -16.37 -19.74
CA GLN A 335 -2.29 -15.34 -20.75
C GLN A 335 -1.18 -15.65 -21.77
N GLU A 336 -1.41 -15.29 -23.05
CA GLU A 336 -0.47 -15.57 -24.14
C GLU A 336 0.92 -14.94 -23.91
N PHE A 337 0.97 -13.70 -23.42
CA PHE A 337 2.24 -13.06 -23.13
C PHE A 337 3.03 -13.82 -22.06
N PHE A 338 2.35 -14.39 -21.06
CA PHE A 338 3.00 -15.14 -20.01
C PHE A 338 3.51 -16.50 -20.51
N LYS A 339 2.75 -17.18 -21.36
CA LYS A 339 3.18 -18.40 -22.03
C LYS A 339 4.40 -18.15 -22.93
N GLU A 340 4.42 -17.03 -23.66
CA GLU A 340 5.58 -16.64 -24.48
C GLU A 340 6.79 -16.32 -23.57
N LEU A 341 6.58 -15.67 -22.44
CA LEU A 341 7.62 -15.33 -21.46
C LEU A 341 8.34 -16.58 -20.92
N ILE A 342 7.59 -17.62 -20.55
CA ILE A 342 8.18 -18.84 -19.94
C ILE A 342 8.80 -19.80 -20.98
N ASN A 343 8.41 -19.73 -22.27
CA ASN A 343 8.89 -20.59 -23.33
C ASN A 343 10.05 -19.96 -24.14
N GLY A 344 10.33 -18.74 -23.91
CA GLY A 344 11.36 -17.96 -24.58
C GLY A 344 12.60 -17.76 -23.80
#